data_db8a1463428a33044504bc3ef532bfba
#
_entry.id   db8a1463428a33044504bc3ef532bfba
#
_cell.length_a   1.000
_cell.length_b   1.000
_cell.length_c   1.000
_cell.angle_alpha   90.00
_cell.angle_beta   90.00
_cell.angle_gamma   90.00
#
_symmetry.space_group_name_H-M   'P 1'
#
loop_
_entity.id
_entity.type
_entity.pdbx_description
1 polymer ?
#
loop_
_entity_poly.entity_id
_entity_poly.type
_entity_poly.pdbx_seq_one_letter_code
_entity_poly.pdbx_strand_id
1 'polypeptide(L)'
;MSAALFEQAKGKLVGVGTGPGDPELLTLKAVRAIENADVLAFFCKKGSTGNGRGIVEAFIRPGTLEMPLVYPVTVESDKNGEDYRGAIAAFFDQSAKDIAVHLDAGRTVAVLSEGDPLFYGSYMHLHLRLAPSYEAEVVAGITAMSGCWSMAGLPLVQGDDILSVLPGTLAEDVLAERLSGTDGAVIMKVGRNLPKIRRALEVAGKLEEALYVERGTMANSHAVRLIERDASPAPYFSLVLVPGWKTRPFGGEAP
;
A
#
# COMPACT_ATOMS: atom_id res chain seq x y z
N MET A 1 -43.08 -24.69 23.57
CA MET A 1 -42.60 -23.32 23.38
C MET A 1 -41.19 -23.43 22.76
N SER A 2 -41.10 -23.25 21.44
CA SER A 2 -39.85 -23.29 20.70
C SER A 2 -39.08 -21.98 20.99
N ALA A 3 -37.93 -22.06 21.64
CA ALA A 3 -37.01 -20.95 21.72
C ALA A 3 -36.48 -20.73 20.29
N ALA A 4 -36.98 -19.72 19.61
CA ALA A 4 -36.38 -19.23 18.41
C ALA A 4 -34.96 -18.80 18.81
N LEU A 5 -33.95 -19.56 18.38
CA LEU A 5 -32.56 -19.16 18.42
C LEU A 5 -32.48 -17.87 17.59
N PHE A 6 -32.36 -16.74 18.26
CA PHE A 6 -32.02 -15.50 17.60
C PHE A 6 -30.61 -15.73 16.99
N GLU A 7 -30.56 -15.94 15.70
CA GLU A 7 -29.30 -15.95 14.96
C GLU A 7 -28.66 -14.58 15.19
N GLN A 8 -27.59 -14.54 15.92
CA GLN A 8 -26.91 -13.28 16.24
C GLN A 8 -26.45 -12.67 14.93
N ALA A 9 -26.83 -11.42 14.68
CA ALA A 9 -26.40 -10.72 13.46
C ALA A 9 -24.88 -10.73 13.38
N LYS A 10 -24.35 -11.19 12.24
CA LYS A 10 -22.90 -11.17 11.99
C LYS A 10 -22.38 -9.74 11.98
N GLY A 11 -21.16 -9.59 12.41
CA GLY A 11 -20.45 -8.31 12.39
C GLY A 11 -20.03 -7.89 10.98
N LYS A 12 -19.35 -6.75 10.91
CA LYS A 12 -18.94 -6.11 9.67
C LYS A 12 -17.41 -6.05 9.55
N LEU A 13 -16.89 -6.46 8.39
CA LEU A 13 -15.48 -6.28 8.01
C LEU A 13 -15.32 -4.91 7.33
N VAL A 14 -14.35 -4.12 7.77
CA VAL A 14 -14.03 -2.82 7.15
C VAL A 14 -12.54 -2.78 6.81
N GLY A 15 -12.20 -2.80 5.52
CA GLY A 15 -10.83 -2.53 5.07
C GLY A 15 -10.59 -1.02 5.08
N VAL A 16 -9.60 -0.54 5.83
CA VAL A 16 -9.38 0.89 6.03
C VAL A 16 -8.03 1.31 5.46
N GLY A 17 -8.04 2.19 4.46
CA GLY A 17 -6.84 2.84 3.96
C GLY A 17 -6.33 3.89 4.93
N THR A 18 -5.08 3.73 5.39
CA THR A 18 -4.46 4.65 6.35
C THR A 18 -3.65 5.77 5.67
N GLY A 19 -3.69 5.83 4.35
CA GLY A 19 -2.90 6.82 3.63
C GLY A 19 -1.39 6.51 3.59
N PRO A 20 -0.59 7.44 3.05
CA PRO A 20 0.82 7.21 2.73
C PRO A 20 1.79 7.41 3.90
N GLY A 21 1.32 7.86 5.06
CA GLY A 21 2.19 8.05 6.24
C GLY A 21 1.86 9.23 7.13
N ASP A 22 1.39 10.33 6.57
CA ASP A 22 0.92 11.50 7.32
C ASP A 22 -0.51 11.25 7.86
N PRO A 23 -0.76 11.33 9.17
CA PRO A 23 -2.10 11.18 9.74
C PRO A 23 -3.13 12.21 9.20
N GLU A 24 -2.70 13.38 8.78
CA GLU A 24 -3.60 14.40 8.20
C GLU A 24 -4.11 14.01 6.79
N LEU A 25 -3.51 12.98 6.18
CA LEU A 25 -3.96 12.40 4.91
C LEU A 25 -4.94 11.23 5.10
N LEU A 26 -5.38 10.95 6.33
CA LEU A 26 -6.51 10.06 6.57
C LEU A 26 -7.78 10.69 6.00
N THR A 27 -8.59 9.87 5.34
CA THR A 27 -9.93 10.34 4.95
C THR A 27 -10.83 10.44 6.19
N LEU A 28 -11.75 11.39 6.21
CA LEU A 28 -12.76 11.49 7.28
C LEU A 28 -13.53 10.17 7.49
N LYS A 29 -13.72 9.41 6.40
CA LYS A 29 -14.37 8.10 6.47
C LYS A 29 -13.48 7.07 7.16
N ALA A 30 -12.17 7.10 6.92
CA ALA A 30 -11.21 6.23 7.60
C ALA A 30 -11.19 6.51 9.11
N VAL A 31 -11.11 7.78 9.51
CA VAL A 31 -11.17 8.17 10.93
C VAL A 31 -12.43 7.62 11.60
N ARG A 32 -13.61 7.83 11.00
CA ARG A 32 -14.88 7.31 11.55
C ARG A 32 -14.91 5.78 11.63
N ALA A 33 -14.34 5.10 10.63
CA ALA A 33 -14.28 3.64 10.64
C ALA A 33 -13.39 3.10 11.77
N ILE A 34 -12.26 3.76 12.03
CA ILE A 34 -11.34 3.43 13.13
C ILE A 34 -12.01 3.68 14.49
N GLU A 35 -12.62 4.87 14.65
CA GLU A 35 -13.31 5.24 15.89
C GLU A 35 -14.51 4.34 16.22
N ASN A 36 -15.18 3.77 15.22
CA ASN A 36 -16.35 2.91 15.41
C ASN A 36 -16.02 1.40 15.42
N ALA A 37 -14.77 1.02 15.25
CA ALA A 37 -14.37 -0.38 15.28
C ALA A 37 -14.36 -0.93 16.71
N ASP A 38 -14.86 -2.16 16.88
CA ASP A 38 -14.71 -2.94 18.11
C ASP A 38 -13.32 -3.60 18.15
N VAL A 39 -12.81 -3.97 16.96
CA VAL A 39 -11.51 -4.62 16.78
C VAL A 39 -10.75 -3.89 15.69
N LEU A 40 -9.49 -3.55 15.98
CA LEU A 40 -8.56 -2.94 15.04
C LEU A 40 -7.47 -3.95 14.69
N ALA A 41 -7.57 -4.57 13.53
CA ALA A 41 -6.57 -5.50 13.02
C ALA A 41 -5.55 -4.76 12.14
N PHE A 42 -4.27 -5.10 12.28
CA PHE A 42 -3.19 -4.47 11.51
C PHE A 42 -2.02 -5.41 11.26
N PHE A 43 -1.40 -5.27 10.10
CA PHE A 43 -0.24 -6.08 9.73
C PHE A 43 1.03 -5.54 10.36
N CYS A 44 1.87 -6.44 10.89
CA CYS A 44 3.14 -6.06 11.48
C CYS A 44 4.21 -7.15 11.33
N LYS A 45 5.47 -6.77 11.52
CA LYS A 45 6.57 -7.71 11.72
C LYS A 45 6.64 -8.09 13.20
N LYS A 46 7.22 -9.23 13.50
CA LYS A 46 7.49 -9.65 14.89
C LYS A 46 8.27 -8.56 15.63
N GLY A 47 7.74 -8.12 16.77
CA GLY A 47 8.35 -7.06 17.59
C GLY A 47 8.14 -5.62 17.09
N SER A 48 7.25 -5.41 16.12
CA SER A 48 6.88 -4.09 15.60
C SER A 48 5.41 -3.81 15.84
N THR A 49 5.05 -2.54 16.06
CA THR A 49 3.66 -2.08 16.19
C THR A 49 2.94 -1.90 14.86
N GLY A 50 3.64 -2.10 13.71
CA GLY A 50 3.08 -1.87 12.38
C GLY A 50 2.94 -0.38 12.02
N ASN A 51 3.21 -0.05 10.76
CA ASN A 51 3.16 1.37 10.33
C ASN A 51 1.72 1.88 10.24
N GLY A 52 0.81 1.09 9.69
CA GLY A 52 -0.61 1.46 9.59
C GLY A 52 -1.22 1.77 10.96
N ARG A 53 -0.87 1.00 11.98
CA ARG A 53 -1.31 1.26 13.36
C ARG A 53 -0.70 2.56 13.91
N GLY A 54 0.59 2.82 13.63
CA GLY A 54 1.25 4.05 14.03
C GLY A 54 0.62 5.32 13.43
N ILE A 55 0.21 5.27 12.16
CA ILE A 55 -0.47 6.39 11.49
C ILE A 55 -1.78 6.77 12.19
N VAL A 56 -2.53 5.78 12.68
CA VAL A 56 -3.87 6.00 13.26
C VAL A 56 -3.89 6.10 14.77
N GLU A 57 -2.74 6.12 15.43
CA GLU A 57 -2.62 6.04 16.90
C GLU A 57 -3.51 7.02 17.65
N ALA A 58 -3.59 8.27 17.17
CA ALA A 58 -4.38 9.32 17.80
C ALA A 58 -5.90 9.13 17.70
N PHE A 59 -6.36 8.23 16.84
CA PHE A 59 -7.79 7.97 16.57
C PHE A 59 -8.28 6.65 17.18
N ILE A 60 -7.40 5.89 17.84
CA ILE A 60 -7.78 4.63 18.51
C ILE A 60 -8.47 4.96 19.82
N ARG A 61 -9.73 4.54 19.96
CA ARG A 61 -10.48 4.78 21.19
C ARG A 61 -9.99 3.87 22.33
N PRO A 62 -10.02 4.35 23.57
CA PRO A 62 -9.80 3.50 24.73
C PRO A 62 -10.78 2.31 24.73
N GLY A 63 -10.26 1.11 24.90
CA GLY A 63 -11.05 -0.13 24.92
C GLY A 63 -11.24 -0.81 23.57
N THR A 64 -10.79 -0.22 22.46
CA THR A 64 -10.73 -0.92 21.17
C THR A 64 -9.77 -2.12 21.29
N LEU A 65 -10.21 -3.30 20.86
CA LEU A 65 -9.37 -4.49 20.86
C LEU A 65 -8.35 -4.40 19.71
N GLU A 66 -7.07 -4.34 20.03
CA GLU A 66 -6.00 -4.34 19.03
C GLU A 66 -5.59 -5.79 18.68
N MET A 67 -5.56 -6.10 17.38
CA MET A 67 -5.28 -7.43 16.84
C MET A 67 -4.10 -7.37 15.86
N PRO A 68 -2.87 -7.61 16.30
CA PRO A 68 -1.71 -7.63 15.42
C PRO A 68 -1.71 -8.91 14.56
N LEU A 69 -1.64 -8.75 13.24
CA LEU A 69 -1.47 -9.82 12.26
C LEU A 69 0.02 -9.91 11.92
N VAL A 70 0.72 -10.82 12.62
CA VAL A 70 2.19 -10.90 12.57
C VAL A 70 2.64 -11.79 11.43
N TYR A 71 3.35 -11.22 10.45
CA TYR A 71 3.91 -11.99 9.34
C TYR A 71 4.88 -13.08 9.82
N PRO A 72 4.76 -14.32 9.32
CA PRO A 72 5.63 -15.43 9.71
C PRO A 72 7.04 -15.30 9.15
N VAL A 73 7.20 -14.61 8.03
CA VAL A 73 8.46 -14.42 7.30
C VAL A 73 8.60 -12.97 6.85
N THR A 74 9.83 -12.45 6.89
CA THR A 74 10.12 -11.08 6.44
C THR A 74 10.47 -11.03 4.96
N VAL A 75 10.53 -9.81 4.39
CA VAL A 75 10.86 -9.53 2.97
C VAL A 75 12.27 -10.01 2.57
N GLU A 76 13.09 -10.42 3.52
CA GLU A 76 14.47 -10.89 3.34
C GLU A 76 14.54 -12.36 2.91
N SER A 77 13.45 -13.13 3.09
CA SER A 77 13.34 -14.51 2.62
C SER A 77 13.16 -14.56 1.10
N ASP A 78 13.62 -15.64 0.45
CA ASP A 78 13.41 -15.84 -0.99
C ASP A 78 11.91 -15.98 -1.29
N LYS A 79 11.33 -14.94 -1.88
CA LYS A 79 9.90 -14.83 -2.18
C LYS A 79 9.40 -15.80 -3.24
N ASN A 80 10.30 -16.46 -3.97
CA ASN A 80 9.97 -17.36 -5.06
C ASN A 80 9.90 -18.83 -4.63
N GLY A 81 10.33 -19.15 -3.40
CA GLY A 81 10.26 -20.50 -2.84
C GLY A 81 8.81 -20.95 -2.60
N GLU A 82 8.50 -22.22 -2.87
CA GLU A 82 7.19 -22.81 -2.56
C GLU A 82 6.87 -22.71 -1.08
N ASP A 83 7.86 -22.89 -0.21
CA ASP A 83 7.74 -22.77 1.24
C ASP A 83 7.30 -21.36 1.67
N TYR A 84 7.80 -20.30 1.00
CA TYR A 84 7.39 -18.92 1.26
C TYR A 84 5.93 -18.69 0.89
N ARG A 85 5.50 -19.15 -0.29
CA ARG A 85 4.10 -19.00 -0.76
C ARG A 85 3.14 -19.75 0.14
N GLY A 86 3.51 -20.98 0.55
CA GLY A 86 2.73 -21.79 1.50
C GLY A 86 2.57 -21.11 2.84
N ALA A 87 3.67 -20.60 3.42
CA ALA A 87 3.65 -19.90 4.71
C ALA A 87 2.80 -18.62 4.68
N ILE A 88 2.87 -17.86 3.60
CA ILE A 88 2.05 -16.64 3.41
C ILE A 88 0.57 -16.98 3.22
N ALA A 89 0.24 -18.03 2.46
CA ALA A 89 -1.14 -18.47 2.29
C ALA A 89 -1.74 -18.92 3.64
N ALA A 90 -1.02 -19.77 4.38
CA ALA A 90 -1.42 -20.23 5.71
C ALA A 90 -1.59 -19.06 6.71
N PHE A 91 -0.74 -18.04 6.63
CA PHE A 91 -0.86 -16.84 7.44
C PHE A 91 -2.18 -16.10 7.17
N PHE A 92 -2.55 -15.89 5.90
CA PHE A 92 -3.81 -15.23 5.58
C PHE A 92 -5.03 -16.10 5.93
N ASP A 93 -4.93 -17.43 5.77
CA ASP A 93 -5.99 -18.35 6.17
C ASP A 93 -6.22 -18.31 7.68
N GLN A 94 -5.16 -18.29 8.48
CA GLN A 94 -5.26 -18.17 9.93
C GLN A 94 -5.77 -16.81 10.35
N SER A 95 -5.23 -15.73 9.78
CA SER A 95 -5.70 -14.35 10.06
C SER A 95 -7.18 -14.18 9.75
N ALA A 96 -7.68 -14.77 8.65
CA ALA A 96 -9.09 -14.72 8.31
C ALA A 96 -9.94 -15.49 9.34
N LYS A 97 -9.50 -16.66 9.82
CA LYS A 97 -10.19 -17.41 10.87
C LYS A 97 -10.25 -16.61 12.17
N ASP A 98 -9.15 -15.99 12.56
CA ASP A 98 -9.08 -15.19 13.80
C ASP A 98 -10.01 -13.97 13.72
N ILE A 99 -10.08 -13.29 12.57
CA ILE A 99 -11.02 -12.20 12.32
C ILE A 99 -12.47 -12.70 12.33
N ALA A 100 -12.74 -13.86 11.73
CA ALA A 100 -14.07 -14.46 11.67
C ALA A 100 -14.68 -14.70 13.07
N VAL A 101 -13.87 -15.07 14.07
CA VAL A 101 -14.32 -15.20 15.48
C VAL A 101 -14.96 -13.90 15.99
N HIS A 102 -14.41 -12.76 15.64
CA HIS A 102 -14.96 -11.47 16.02
C HIS A 102 -16.21 -11.11 15.22
N LEU A 103 -16.20 -11.39 13.91
CA LEU A 103 -17.35 -11.15 13.04
C LEU A 103 -18.54 -12.03 13.43
N ASP A 104 -18.32 -13.29 13.78
CA ASP A 104 -19.38 -14.20 14.27
C ASP A 104 -19.95 -13.74 15.62
N ALA A 105 -19.15 -13.02 16.41
CA ALA A 105 -19.60 -12.38 17.64
C ALA A 105 -20.32 -11.03 17.42
N GLY A 106 -20.65 -10.67 16.18
CA GLY A 106 -21.36 -9.44 15.84
C GLY A 106 -20.52 -8.17 15.90
N ARG A 107 -19.18 -8.27 15.97
CA ARG A 107 -18.27 -7.12 16.10
C ARG A 107 -17.91 -6.52 14.76
N THR A 108 -17.69 -5.21 14.74
CA THR A 108 -17.09 -4.50 13.62
C THR A 108 -15.56 -4.61 13.70
N VAL A 109 -14.96 -5.24 12.68
CA VAL A 109 -13.50 -5.39 12.57
C VAL A 109 -12.96 -4.45 11.49
N ALA A 110 -12.19 -3.44 11.88
CA ALA A 110 -11.44 -2.60 10.95
C ALA A 110 -10.05 -3.20 10.72
N VAL A 111 -9.70 -3.44 9.46
CA VAL A 111 -8.37 -3.94 9.06
C VAL A 111 -7.61 -2.80 8.40
N LEU A 112 -6.53 -2.35 9.03
CA LEU A 112 -5.70 -1.26 8.54
C LEU A 112 -4.80 -1.71 7.38
N SER A 113 -4.72 -0.86 6.35
CA SER A 113 -3.85 -1.04 5.19
C SER A 113 -3.17 0.27 4.83
N GLU A 114 -1.85 0.28 4.79
CA GLU A 114 -1.06 1.44 4.34
C GLU A 114 -1.43 1.81 2.91
N GLY A 115 -1.59 3.10 2.62
CA GLY A 115 -2.12 3.56 1.35
C GLY A 115 -3.60 3.22 1.18
N ASP A 116 -3.93 2.48 0.12
CA ASP A 116 -5.27 1.98 -0.21
C ASP A 116 -5.37 0.47 0.00
N PRO A 117 -6.47 -0.05 0.59
CA PRO A 117 -6.61 -1.48 0.91
C PRO A 117 -6.60 -2.41 -0.30
N LEU A 118 -7.03 -1.93 -1.47
CA LEU A 118 -7.15 -2.72 -2.69
C LEU A 118 -6.03 -2.46 -3.71
N PHE A 119 -5.01 -1.67 -3.32
CA PHE A 119 -3.89 -1.36 -4.20
C PHE A 119 -2.57 -1.86 -3.61
N TYR A 120 -2.11 -3.04 -4.05
CA TYR A 120 -0.93 -3.75 -3.52
C TYR A 120 -0.96 -4.03 -2.01
N GLY A 121 -2.13 -3.90 -1.37
CA GLY A 121 -2.33 -4.07 0.07
C GLY A 121 -2.56 -5.52 0.47
N SER A 122 -2.13 -5.89 1.66
CA SER A 122 -2.35 -7.24 2.22
C SER A 122 -3.82 -7.50 2.56
N TYR A 123 -4.61 -6.46 2.79
CA TYR A 123 -6.05 -6.57 3.05
C TYR A 123 -6.79 -7.34 1.94
N MET A 124 -6.38 -7.21 0.67
CA MET A 124 -7.01 -7.94 -0.45
C MET A 124 -7.14 -9.44 -0.18
N HIS A 125 -6.14 -10.05 0.45
CA HIS A 125 -6.15 -11.47 0.79
C HIS A 125 -7.20 -11.83 1.84
N LEU A 126 -7.45 -10.95 2.80
CA LEU A 126 -8.50 -11.11 3.81
C LEU A 126 -9.88 -10.82 3.21
N HIS A 127 -9.99 -9.78 2.37
CA HIS A 127 -11.22 -9.45 1.68
C HIS A 127 -11.77 -10.63 0.89
N LEU A 128 -10.94 -11.25 0.04
CA LEU A 128 -11.35 -12.40 -0.78
C LEU A 128 -11.80 -13.62 0.06
N ARG A 129 -11.30 -13.77 1.28
CA ARG A 129 -11.66 -14.87 2.18
C ARG A 129 -12.93 -14.61 3.00
N LEU A 130 -13.17 -13.37 3.36
CA LEU A 130 -14.21 -13.01 4.34
C LEU A 130 -15.45 -12.38 3.71
N ALA A 131 -15.32 -11.58 2.66
CA ALA A 131 -16.44 -10.89 2.01
C ALA A 131 -17.53 -11.83 1.46
N PRO A 132 -17.26 -13.10 1.06
CA PRO A 132 -18.33 -14.03 0.68
C PRO A 132 -19.26 -14.43 1.83
N SER A 133 -18.83 -14.29 3.09
CA SER A 133 -19.57 -14.77 4.28
C SER A 133 -19.99 -13.67 5.24
N TYR A 134 -19.46 -12.46 5.08
CA TYR A 134 -19.70 -11.32 5.98
C TYR A 134 -19.95 -10.05 5.19
N GLU A 135 -20.73 -9.11 5.79
CA GLU A 135 -20.78 -7.76 5.25
C GLU A 135 -19.39 -7.14 5.23
N ALA A 136 -18.95 -6.67 4.06
CA ALA A 136 -17.63 -6.10 3.88
C ALA A 136 -17.72 -4.72 3.24
N GLU A 137 -17.03 -3.75 3.83
CA GLU A 137 -16.85 -2.40 3.32
C GLU A 137 -15.37 -2.11 3.08
N VAL A 138 -15.05 -1.32 2.06
CA VAL A 138 -13.71 -0.82 1.84
C VAL A 138 -13.72 0.71 1.87
N VAL A 139 -12.92 1.25 2.76
CA VAL A 139 -12.69 2.69 2.87
C VAL A 139 -11.38 3.00 2.14
N ALA A 140 -11.50 3.67 1.01
CA ALA A 140 -10.35 4.05 0.19
C ALA A 140 -9.36 4.93 0.96
N GLY A 141 -8.08 4.79 0.64
CA GLY A 141 -7.00 5.61 1.18
C GLY A 141 -6.19 6.29 0.08
N ILE A 142 -5.51 7.37 0.43
CA ILE A 142 -4.54 8.01 -0.45
C ILE A 142 -3.37 7.05 -0.67
N THR A 143 -3.07 6.70 -1.92
CA THR A 143 -1.99 5.77 -2.24
C THR A 143 -0.61 6.37 -1.99
N ALA A 144 0.41 5.53 -1.74
CA ALA A 144 1.78 5.99 -1.56
C ALA A 144 2.29 6.81 -2.76
N MET A 145 1.91 6.44 -3.99
CA MET A 145 2.30 7.20 -5.18
C MET A 145 1.73 8.60 -5.18
N SER A 146 0.43 8.76 -4.83
CA SER A 146 -0.22 10.07 -4.73
C SER A 146 0.42 10.94 -3.66
N GLY A 147 0.67 10.40 -2.47
CA GLY A 147 1.40 11.11 -1.42
C GLY A 147 2.80 11.55 -1.85
N CYS A 148 3.53 10.68 -2.58
CA CYS A 148 4.89 10.97 -3.00
C CYS A 148 4.97 12.08 -4.07
N TRP A 149 4.13 12.07 -5.12
CA TRP A 149 4.19 13.16 -6.10
C TRP A 149 3.68 14.49 -5.54
N SER A 150 2.71 14.45 -4.61
CA SER A 150 2.26 15.67 -3.90
C SER A 150 3.35 16.24 -3.02
N MET A 151 4.05 15.41 -2.23
CA MET A 151 5.17 15.84 -1.40
C MET A 151 6.34 16.39 -2.25
N ALA A 152 6.60 15.79 -3.41
CA ALA A 152 7.64 16.26 -4.33
C ALA A 152 7.23 17.50 -5.13
N GLY A 153 5.96 17.92 -5.07
CA GLY A 153 5.44 19.03 -5.89
C GLY A 153 5.52 18.73 -7.39
N LEU A 154 5.43 17.43 -7.77
CA LEU A 154 5.67 16.98 -9.14
C LEU A 154 4.34 16.70 -9.87
N PRO A 155 3.94 17.51 -10.88
CA PRO A 155 2.91 17.10 -11.82
C PRO A 155 3.38 15.88 -12.60
N LEU A 156 2.60 14.79 -12.61
CA LEU A 156 3.06 13.53 -13.15
C LEU A 156 2.59 13.29 -14.58
N VAL A 157 1.30 13.50 -14.85
CA VAL A 157 0.68 13.29 -16.16
C VAL A 157 -0.45 14.29 -16.38
N GLN A 158 -0.79 14.55 -17.65
CA GLN A 158 -1.90 15.42 -18.07
C GLN A 158 -2.60 14.89 -19.32
N GLY A 159 -3.81 15.40 -19.60
CA GLY A 159 -4.54 15.14 -20.84
C GLY A 159 -4.59 13.66 -21.19
N ASP A 160 -4.04 13.31 -22.31
CA ASP A 160 -4.00 11.95 -22.86
C ASP A 160 -2.74 11.16 -22.48
N ASP A 161 -1.91 11.67 -21.57
CA ASP A 161 -0.72 10.98 -21.12
C ASP A 161 -1.05 9.64 -20.44
N ILE A 162 -0.32 8.61 -20.82
CA ILE A 162 -0.44 7.27 -20.22
C ILE A 162 0.43 7.20 -18.97
N LEU A 163 -0.19 6.86 -17.82
CA LEU A 163 0.51 6.56 -16.57
C LEU A 163 0.64 5.06 -16.37
N SER A 164 1.87 4.56 -16.28
CA SER A 164 2.14 3.16 -15.94
C SER A 164 2.60 3.02 -14.48
N VAL A 165 1.98 2.10 -13.73
CA VAL A 165 2.43 1.71 -12.40
C VAL A 165 3.13 0.36 -12.49
N LEU A 166 4.44 0.34 -12.25
CA LEU A 166 5.31 -0.79 -12.50
C LEU A 166 5.93 -1.33 -11.20
N PRO A 167 5.84 -2.64 -10.92
CA PRO A 167 6.61 -3.22 -9.83
C PRO A 167 8.09 -3.36 -10.23
N GLY A 168 9.00 -2.78 -9.46
CA GLY A 168 10.45 -2.89 -9.68
C GLY A 168 11.01 -4.31 -9.62
N THR A 169 10.18 -5.28 -9.26
CA THR A 169 10.52 -6.71 -9.26
C THR A 169 10.47 -7.35 -10.66
N LEU A 170 9.89 -6.68 -11.66
CA LEU A 170 9.90 -7.15 -13.05
C LEU A 170 11.34 -7.36 -13.56
N ALA A 171 11.51 -8.19 -14.59
CA ALA A 171 12.77 -8.32 -15.31
C ALA A 171 13.19 -6.97 -15.93
N GLU A 172 14.48 -6.77 -16.11
CA GLU A 172 15.04 -5.49 -16.56
C GLU A 172 14.56 -5.09 -17.96
N ASP A 173 14.56 -6.05 -18.88
CA ASP A 173 14.07 -5.88 -20.24
C ASP A 173 12.58 -5.53 -20.30
N VAL A 174 11.77 -6.19 -19.48
CA VAL A 174 10.33 -5.89 -19.34
C VAL A 174 10.10 -4.49 -18.77
N LEU A 175 10.90 -4.09 -17.76
CA LEU A 175 10.82 -2.73 -17.23
C LEU A 175 11.17 -1.69 -18.30
N ALA A 176 12.26 -1.91 -19.04
CA ALA A 176 12.70 -0.99 -20.10
C ALA A 176 11.65 -0.87 -21.22
N GLU A 177 11.08 -1.98 -21.65
CA GLU A 177 10.00 -2.02 -22.66
C GLU A 177 8.79 -1.18 -22.18
N ARG A 178 8.29 -1.44 -20.95
CA ARG A 178 7.13 -0.74 -20.40
C ARG A 178 7.37 0.74 -20.20
N LEU A 179 8.58 1.10 -19.75
CA LEU A 179 8.98 2.49 -19.57
C LEU A 179 9.10 3.25 -20.90
N SER A 180 9.54 2.59 -21.97
CA SER A 180 9.64 3.19 -23.30
C SER A 180 8.26 3.46 -23.92
N GLY A 181 7.24 2.68 -23.56
CA GLY A 181 5.88 2.76 -24.09
C GLY A 181 4.90 3.59 -23.25
N THR A 182 5.36 4.38 -22.29
CA THR A 182 4.49 5.20 -21.43
C THR A 182 5.00 6.62 -21.30
N ASP A 183 4.11 7.58 -21.06
CA ASP A 183 4.48 8.98 -20.83
C ASP A 183 5.03 9.14 -19.41
N GLY A 184 4.24 8.89 -18.41
CA GLY A 184 4.62 8.91 -17.01
C GLY A 184 4.69 7.51 -16.40
N ALA A 185 5.49 7.34 -15.35
CA ALA A 185 5.56 6.08 -14.63
C ALA A 185 5.74 6.26 -13.12
N VAL A 186 5.21 5.30 -12.36
CA VAL A 186 5.52 5.10 -10.95
C VAL A 186 6.11 3.71 -10.78
N ILE A 187 7.34 3.61 -10.29
CA ILE A 187 7.97 2.32 -10.03
C ILE A 187 7.93 2.07 -8.53
N MET A 188 7.21 1.02 -8.14
CA MET A 188 7.05 0.57 -6.77
C MET A 188 7.95 -0.64 -6.47
N LYS A 189 8.05 -1.04 -5.18
CA LYS A 189 8.88 -2.19 -4.75
C LYS A 189 10.34 -2.04 -5.16
N VAL A 190 10.88 -0.84 -4.98
CA VAL A 190 12.24 -0.47 -5.36
C VAL A 190 13.27 -1.32 -4.61
N GLY A 191 13.44 -1.14 -3.32
CA GLY A 191 14.32 -1.93 -2.45
C GLY A 191 15.65 -2.30 -3.10
N ARG A 192 15.98 -3.59 -3.10
CA ARG A 192 17.18 -4.15 -3.74
C ARG A 192 17.18 -4.07 -5.29
N ASN A 193 16.06 -3.70 -5.89
CA ASN A 193 15.93 -3.61 -7.34
C ASN A 193 16.40 -2.27 -7.91
N LEU A 194 16.80 -1.31 -7.08
CA LEU A 194 17.19 0.03 -7.52
C LEU A 194 18.25 0.03 -8.64
N PRO A 195 19.35 -0.77 -8.59
CA PRO A 195 20.34 -0.79 -9.68
C PRO A 195 19.73 -1.24 -11.02
N LYS A 196 18.86 -2.25 -10.99
CA LYS A 196 18.14 -2.75 -12.18
C LYS A 196 17.18 -1.70 -12.74
N ILE A 197 16.43 -1.02 -11.87
CA ILE A 197 15.51 0.05 -12.26
C ILE A 197 16.26 1.20 -12.94
N ARG A 198 17.43 1.59 -12.43
CA ARG A 198 18.26 2.62 -13.05
C ARG A 198 18.66 2.25 -14.48
N ARG A 199 19.15 1.03 -14.72
CA ARG A 199 19.51 0.56 -16.08
C ARG A 199 18.31 0.52 -17.02
N ALA A 200 17.16 0.05 -16.53
CA ALA A 200 15.93 0.05 -17.34
C ALA A 200 15.48 1.47 -17.73
N LEU A 201 15.61 2.43 -16.81
CA LEU A 201 15.33 3.86 -17.08
C LEU A 201 16.33 4.48 -18.04
N GLU A 202 17.61 4.10 -17.96
CA GLU A 202 18.65 4.54 -18.90
C GLU A 202 18.35 4.05 -20.32
N VAL A 203 18.01 2.76 -20.48
CA VAL A 203 17.60 2.18 -21.78
C VAL A 203 16.35 2.87 -22.33
N ALA A 204 15.39 3.22 -21.47
CA ALA A 204 14.17 3.93 -21.86
C ALA A 204 14.37 5.44 -22.09
N GLY A 205 15.58 5.99 -21.85
CA GLY A 205 15.88 7.42 -21.99
C GLY A 205 15.19 8.31 -20.94
N LYS A 206 14.82 7.75 -19.77
CA LYS A 206 14.04 8.45 -18.73
C LYS A 206 14.78 8.62 -17.40
N LEU A 207 16.06 8.23 -17.31
CA LEU A 207 16.82 8.28 -16.06
C LEU A 207 17.02 9.71 -15.54
N GLU A 208 17.31 10.66 -16.44
CA GLU A 208 17.58 12.06 -16.10
C GLU A 208 16.38 12.77 -15.47
N GLU A 209 15.18 12.32 -15.80
CA GLU A 209 13.90 12.91 -15.38
C GLU A 209 13.33 12.23 -14.14
N ALA A 210 13.84 11.03 -13.84
CA ALA A 210 13.31 10.22 -12.74
C ALA A 210 13.64 10.84 -11.38
N LEU A 211 12.65 10.87 -10.50
CA LEU A 211 12.75 11.30 -9.11
C LEU A 211 12.66 10.08 -8.19
N TYR A 212 13.61 9.94 -7.29
CA TYR A 212 13.54 8.97 -6.20
C TYR A 212 12.89 9.61 -5.00
N VAL A 213 11.91 8.92 -4.42
CA VAL A 213 11.20 9.37 -3.22
C VAL A 213 11.26 8.29 -2.16
N GLU A 214 11.67 8.69 -0.96
CA GLU A 214 11.76 7.83 0.22
C GLU A 214 10.83 8.37 1.30
N ARG A 215 10.01 7.48 1.89
CA ARG A 215 9.11 7.78 3.00
C ARG A 215 8.23 9.01 2.74
N GLY A 216 7.71 9.11 1.53
CA GLY A 216 6.86 10.24 1.14
C GLY A 216 5.74 10.49 2.14
N THR A 217 5.53 11.76 2.53
CA THR A 217 4.59 12.25 3.54
C THR A 217 4.91 11.93 5.01
N MET A 218 5.90 11.07 5.29
CA MET A 218 6.35 10.85 6.67
C MET A 218 7.30 11.98 7.12
N ALA A 219 7.50 12.16 8.43
CA ALA A 219 8.35 13.23 9.00
C ALA A 219 9.79 13.24 8.48
N ASN A 220 10.30 12.10 8.03
CA ASN A 220 11.64 11.93 7.45
C ASN A 220 11.61 11.65 5.94
N SER A 221 10.63 12.23 5.23
CA SER A 221 10.50 12.13 3.78
C SER A 221 11.70 12.78 3.06
N HIS A 222 12.08 12.18 1.94
CA HIS A 222 13.19 12.65 1.13
C HIS A 222 12.90 12.43 -0.35
N ALA A 223 13.20 13.42 -1.19
CA ALA A 223 13.07 13.34 -2.64
C ALA A 223 14.30 13.92 -3.30
N VAL A 224 14.90 13.18 -4.24
CA VAL A 224 16.07 13.60 -5.01
C VAL A 224 15.96 13.11 -6.45
N ARG A 225 16.67 13.75 -7.36
CA ARG A 225 16.83 13.21 -8.72
C ARG A 225 17.47 11.82 -8.62
N LEU A 226 16.93 10.86 -9.38
CA LEU A 226 17.42 9.48 -9.28
C LEU A 226 18.92 9.37 -9.67
N ILE A 227 19.41 10.22 -10.57
CA ILE A 227 20.82 10.25 -10.95
C ILE A 227 21.75 10.63 -9.79
N GLU A 228 21.28 11.42 -8.84
CA GLU A 228 22.03 11.89 -7.66
C GLU A 228 22.02 10.87 -6.50
N ARG A 229 21.10 9.90 -6.55
CA ARG A 229 20.99 8.82 -5.57
C ARG A 229 22.05 7.74 -5.86
N ASP A 230 22.83 7.34 -4.88
CA ASP A 230 23.73 6.20 -5.02
C ASP A 230 22.98 4.89 -5.33
N ALA A 231 23.71 3.85 -5.74
CA ALA A 231 23.13 2.57 -6.12
C ALA A 231 22.84 1.62 -4.93
N SER A 232 23.01 2.08 -3.68
CA SER A 232 22.74 1.26 -2.50
C SER A 232 21.26 0.88 -2.44
N PRO A 233 20.91 -0.27 -1.81
CA PRO A 233 19.53 -0.70 -1.67
C PRO A 233 18.66 0.39 -1.06
N ALA A 234 17.45 0.57 -1.62
CA ALA A 234 16.48 1.51 -1.10
C ALA A 234 15.68 0.88 0.06
N PRO A 235 15.21 1.66 1.04
CA PRO A 235 14.32 1.14 2.08
C PRO A 235 12.97 0.70 1.51
N TYR A 236 12.19 0.03 2.35
CA TYR A 236 10.87 -0.50 1.94
C TYR A 236 9.93 0.58 1.40
N PHE A 237 9.85 1.71 2.11
CA PHE A 237 9.04 2.86 1.68
C PHE A 237 9.81 3.75 0.72
N SER A 238 9.98 3.29 -0.50
CA SER A 238 10.57 4.05 -1.58
C SER A 238 9.89 3.74 -2.90
N LEU A 239 9.86 4.73 -3.77
CA LEU A 239 9.40 4.61 -5.13
C LEU A 239 10.18 5.55 -6.06
N VAL A 240 10.05 5.32 -7.36
CA VAL A 240 10.61 6.20 -8.39
C VAL A 240 9.44 6.75 -9.20
N LEU A 241 9.43 8.08 -9.37
CA LEU A 241 8.49 8.82 -10.19
C LEU A 241 9.16 9.23 -11.50
N VAL A 242 8.49 9.02 -12.61
CA VAL A 242 8.92 9.46 -13.94
C VAL A 242 7.82 10.37 -14.50
N PRO A 243 8.04 11.68 -14.57
CA PRO A 243 7.02 12.60 -15.09
C PRO A 243 6.91 12.49 -16.61
N GLY A 244 5.68 12.48 -17.12
CA GLY A 244 5.37 12.64 -18.54
C GLY A 244 5.21 14.12 -18.94
N TRP A 245 5.02 14.97 -17.95
CA TRP A 245 4.66 16.38 -18.11
C TRP A 245 5.73 17.27 -18.72
N LYS A 246 7.01 16.94 -18.60
CA LYS A 246 8.14 17.86 -18.87
C LYS A 246 8.21 18.42 -20.28
N THR A 247 7.61 17.74 -21.26
CA THR A 247 7.70 18.08 -22.68
C THR A 247 6.40 18.62 -23.27
N ARG A 248 5.32 18.69 -22.47
CA ARG A 248 3.99 19.09 -22.94
C ARG A 248 3.34 20.10 -21.99
N PRO A 249 3.69 21.38 -22.06
CA PRO A 249 3.00 22.41 -21.31
C PRO A 249 1.51 22.44 -21.69
N PHE A 250 0.65 22.72 -20.74
CA PHE A 250 -0.80 22.72 -20.91
C PHE A 250 -1.20 23.66 -22.05
N GLY A 251 -1.76 23.14 -23.16
CA GLY A 251 -2.27 23.90 -24.27
C GLY A 251 -1.24 24.60 -25.16
N GLY A 252 0.05 24.24 -25.06
CA GLY A 252 1.10 24.86 -25.85
C GLY A 252 2.11 23.89 -26.43
N GLU A 253 2.81 24.33 -27.48
CA GLU A 253 4.06 23.69 -27.89
C GLU A 253 5.09 23.78 -26.76
N ALA A 254 5.95 22.79 -26.66
CA ALA A 254 7.06 22.81 -25.69
C ALA A 254 7.89 24.08 -25.88
N PRO A 255 8.33 24.76 -24.80
CA PRO A 255 9.18 25.95 -24.94
C PRO A 255 10.54 25.62 -25.54
#